data_ec6c676387f5be6203f3a52df3631656
#
_entry.id   ec6c676387f5be6203f3a52df3631656
#
_cell.length_a   1.000
_cell.length_b   1.000
_cell.length_c   1.000
_cell.angle_alpha   90.00
_cell.angle_beta   90.00
_cell.angle_gamma   90.00
#
_symmetry.space_group_name_H-M   'P 1'
#
loop_
_entity.id
_entity.type
_entity.pdbx_description
1 polymer ?
#
loop_
_entity_poly.entity_id
_entity_poly.type
_entity_poly.pdbx_seq_one_letter_code
_entity_poly.pdbx_strand_id
1 'polypeptide(L)'
;YVSVSIDGYTYILKKWFNARECDISLKTDIMKSVSNLGKFHSITENTYDLWNDEYSLHNIDNIINVYERHNREIIKVRNYINKRKNKSKFELDLQVEIGKYYRQGEQGIWELKNSSYEQLYKEAIANKSVCHGVFNHHSVLFEDGKTIVINMKKFGYGLQLYDFYGYLRKIMEKNEWDEELAWEVMDTYSLQVNLTKEKIRVLWSFFVYPEKFWKIINYYFNSNKAWSSDKNQEKLKQFQFQEEKRQQFIAQLKKKWE
;
A
#
# COMPACT_ATOMS: atom_id res chain seq x y z
N TYR A 1 -15.96 -19.65 -12.49
CA TYR A 1 -16.87 -18.73 -11.81
C TYR A 1 -18.23 -18.80 -12.49
N VAL A 2 -19.29 -18.86 -11.70
CA VAL A 2 -20.65 -18.69 -12.19
C VAL A 2 -21.10 -17.29 -11.83
N SER A 3 -21.50 -16.50 -12.81
CA SER A 3 -22.09 -15.18 -12.58
C SER A 3 -23.56 -15.21 -12.96
N VAL A 4 -24.37 -14.46 -12.22
CA VAL A 4 -25.79 -14.25 -12.50
C VAL A 4 -26.14 -12.78 -12.30
N SER A 5 -26.93 -12.23 -13.21
CA SER A 5 -27.42 -10.86 -13.10
C SER A 5 -28.86 -10.88 -12.61
N ILE A 6 -29.14 -10.21 -11.47
CA ILE A 6 -30.44 -10.07 -10.85
C ILE A 6 -30.67 -8.60 -10.55
N ASP A 7 -31.76 -8.01 -11.00
CA ASP A 7 -32.13 -6.60 -10.77
C ASP A 7 -31.02 -5.57 -11.13
N GLY A 8 -30.28 -5.83 -12.20
CA GLY A 8 -29.18 -4.97 -12.64
C GLY A 8 -27.86 -5.13 -11.86
N TYR A 9 -27.80 -6.04 -10.89
CA TYR A 9 -26.59 -6.37 -10.14
C TYR A 9 -26.00 -7.69 -10.61
N THR A 10 -24.67 -7.73 -10.78
CA THR A 10 -23.95 -8.97 -11.11
C THR A 10 -23.46 -9.65 -9.84
N TYR A 11 -23.93 -10.84 -9.60
CA TYR A 11 -23.49 -11.71 -8.48
C TYR A 11 -22.49 -12.74 -9.04
N ILE A 12 -21.44 -13.02 -8.27
CA ILE A 12 -20.43 -14.00 -8.61
C ILE A 12 -20.37 -15.04 -7.52
N LEU A 13 -20.58 -16.31 -7.89
CA LEU A 13 -20.39 -17.44 -6.99
C LEU A 13 -18.90 -17.80 -6.97
N LYS A 14 -18.30 -17.80 -5.78
CA LYS A 14 -16.90 -18.17 -5.56
C LYS A 14 -16.80 -19.39 -4.66
N LYS A 15 -15.72 -20.17 -4.83
CA LYS A 15 -15.39 -21.23 -3.89
C LYS A 15 -15.21 -20.64 -2.49
N TRP A 16 -15.86 -21.23 -1.50
CA TRP A 16 -15.61 -20.96 -0.09
C TRP A 16 -14.40 -21.76 0.38
N PHE A 17 -13.53 -21.13 1.18
CA PHE A 17 -12.39 -21.77 1.81
C PHE A 17 -12.61 -21.79 3.32
N ASN A 18 -12.50 -22.96 3.94
CA ASN A 18 -12.53 -23.10 5.39
C ASN A 18 -11.13 -22.92 5.96
N ALA A 19 -10.55 -21.75 5.72
CA ALA A 19 -9.17 -21.43 5.95
C ALA A 19 -9.04 -20.28 6.96
N ARG A 20 -7.95 -20.23 7.72
CA ARG A 20 -7.66 -19.10 8.60
C ARG A 20 -6.98 -17.96 7.85
N GLU A 21 -7.25 -16.71 8.24
CA GLU A 21 -6.53 -15.55 7.75
C GLU A 21 -5.07 -15.54 8.22
N CYS A 22 -4.22 -14.86 7.44
CA CYS A 22 -2.84 -14.57 7.81
C CYS A 22 -2.80 -13.66 9.05
N ASP A 23 -2.09 -14.08 10.07
CA ASP A 23 -1.80 -13.28 11.26
C ASP A 23 -0.44 -12.61 11.14
N ILE A 24 -0.42 -11.29 10.95
CA ILE A 24 0.82 -10.51 10.83
C ILE A 24 1.53 -10.21 12.17
N SER A 25 1.07 -10.79 13.28
CA SER A 25 1.85 -10.90 14.51
C SER A 25 2.74 -12.15 14.51
N LEU A 26 2.47 -13.11 13.62
CA LEU A 26 3.22 -14.34 13.47
C LEU A 26 4.22 -14.25 12.32
N LYS A 27 5.51 -14.25 12.63
CA LYS A 27 6.59 -14.21 11.65
C LYS A 27 6.48 -15.28 10.57
N THR A 28 6.08 -16.50 10.94
CA THR A 28 5.88 -17.62 10.00
C THR A 28 4.82 -17.32 8.94
N ASP A 29 3.73 -16.65 9.33
CA ASP A 29 2.65 -16.28 8.42
C ASP A 29 3.09 -15.14 7.50
N ILE A 30 3.82 -14.16 8.05
CA ILE A 30 4.42 -13.07 7.26
C ILE A 30 5.31 -13.65 6.16
N MET A 31 6.27 -14.52 6.51
CA MET A 31 7.22 -15.07 5.55
C MET A 31 6.54 -15.92 4.46
N LYS A 32 5.55 -16.74 4.83
CA LYS A 32 4.75 -17.50 3.85
C LYS A 32 3.99 -16.59 2.90
N SER A 33 3.38 -15.52 3.42
CA SER A 33 2.63 -14.56 2.60
C SER A 33 3.53 -13.80 1.64
N VAL A 34 4.70 -13.35 2.11
CA VAL A 34 5.69 -12.64 1.30
C VAL A 34 6.27 -13.54 0.22
N SER A 35 6.64 -14.77 0.57
CA SER A 35 7.12 -15.76 -0.41
C SER A 35 6.06 -16.02 -1.49
N ASN A 36 4.78 -16.10 -1.10
CA ASN A 36 3.68 -16.29 -2.06
C ASN A 36 3.47 -15.06 -2.94
N LEU A 37 3.55 -13.84 -2.38
CA LEU A 37 3.49 -12.61 -3.16
C LEU A 37 4.64 -12.53 -4.17
N GLY A 38 5.87 -12.85 -3.75
CA GLY A 38 7.03 -12.89 -4.64
C GLY A 38 6.85 -13.88 -5.80
N LYS A 39 6.36 -15.10 -5.50
CA LYS A 39 6.03 -16.09 -6.53
C LYS A 39 4.94 -15.60 -7.50
N PHE A 40 3.89 -14.99 -6.97
CA PHE A 40 2.83 -14.43 -7.80
C PHE A 40 3.40 -13.36 -8.74
N HIS A 41 4.21 -12.43 -8.22
CA HIS A 41 4.83 -11.39 -9.03
C HIS A 41 5.81 -11.94 -10.07
N SER A 42 6.65 -12.91 -9.71
CA SER A 42 7.60 -13.53 -10.64
C SER A 42 6.88 -14.22 -11.82
N ILE A 43 5.80 -14.96 -11.54
CA ILE A 43 5.02 -15.65 -12.60
C ILE A 43 4.27 -14.65 -13.50
N THR A 44 3.86 -13.51 -12.94
CA THR A 44 3.01 -12.52 -13.62
C THR A 44 3.75 -11.24 -14.00
N GLU A 45 5.08 -11.23 -13.98
CA GLU A 45 5.90 -10.07 -14.36
C GLU A 45 5.76 -9.73 -15.87
N ASN A 46 5.60 -10.77 -16.71
CA ASN A 46 5.35 -10.61 -18.13
C ASN A 46 4.24 -11.56 -18.56
N THR A 47 3.05 -11.02 -18.79
CA THR A 47 1.89 -11.79 -19.24
C THR A 47 1.42 -11.36 -20.64
N TYR A 48 2.26 -10.60 -21.37
CA TYR A 48 1.90 -10.04 -22.67
C TYR A 48 1.34 -11.09 -23.63
N ASP A 49 1.98 -12.26 -23.71
CA ASP A 49 1.59 -13.35 -24.61
C ASP A 49 0.55 -14.32 -24.03
N LEU A 50 0.17 -14.15 -22.74
CA LEU A 50 -0.70 -15.11 -22.05
C LEU A 50 -2.20 -14.77 -22.18
N TRP A 51 -2.53 -13.52 -22.49
CA TRP A 51 -3.90 -13.03 -22.52
C TRP A 51 -4.27 -12.54 -23.92
N ASN A 52 -5.34 -13.11 -24.46
CA ASN A 52 -5.99 -12.56 -25.66
C ASN A 52 -6.61 -11.20 -25.33
N ASP A 53 -6.74 -10.31 -26.31
CA ASP A 53 -7.35 -8.97 -26.13
C ASP A 53 -8.76 -8.99 -25.54
N GLU A 54 -9.42 -10.15 -25.57
CA GLU A 54 -10.76 -10.38 -24.99
C GLU A 54 -10.79 -10.27 -23.46
N TYR A 55 -9.64 -10.41 -22.76
CA TYR A 55 -9.51 -10.36 -21.29
C TYR A 55 -8.56 -9.27 -20.83
N SER A 56 -8.67 -8.07 -21.37
CA SER A 56 -7.83 -6.94 -20.97
C SER A 56 -8.16 -6.48 -19.56
N LEU A 57 -7.14 -6.49 -18.69
CA LEU A 57 -7.25 -5.89 -17.35
C LEU A 57 -7.08 -4.36 -17.45
N HIS A 58 -7.63 -3.65 -16.47
CA HIS A 58 -7.38 -2.21 -16.36
C HIS A 58 -5.95 -1.94 -15.86
N ASN A 59 -5.40 -0.80 -16.23
CA ASN A 59 -4.13 -0.34 -15.68
C ASN A 59 -4.35 0.23 -14.27
N ILE A 60 -3.48 -0.14 -13.33
CA ILE A 60 -3.44 0.47 -12.01
C ILE A 60 -2.92 1.91 -12.14
N ASP A 61 -3.53 2.83 -11.40
CA ASP A 61 -3.18 4.26 -11.44
C ASP A 61 -1.67 4.49 -11.22
N ASN A 62 -1.10 5.41 -11.97
CA ASN A 62 0.25 5.92 -11.70
C ASN A 62 0.30 6.56 -10.31
N ILE A 63 1.21 6.08 -9.45
CA ILE A 63 1.27 6.47 -8.03
C ILE A 63 1.68 7.93 -7.84
N ILE A 64 2.45 8.53 -8.74
CA ILE A 64 2.75 9.97 -8.69
C ILE A 64 1.45 10.77 -8.77
N ASN A 65 0.58 10.44 -9.72
CA ASN A 65 -0.72 11.11 -9.87
C ASN A 65 -1.62 10.92 -8.64
N VAL A 66 -1.59 9.71 -8.06
CA VAL A 66 -2.31 9.39 -6.81
C VAL A 66 -1.81 10.24 -5.66
N TYR A 67 -0.50 10.30 -5.44
CA TYR A 67 0.10 11.07 -4.35
C TYR A 67 -0.09 12.58 -4.53
N GLU A 68 -0.01 13.10 -5.75
CA GLU A 68 -0.34 14.50 -6.02
C GLU A 68 -1.79 14.84 -5.69
N ARG A 69 -2.74 13.94 -6.02
CA ARG A 69 -4.15 14.10 -5.64
C ARG A 69 -4.29 14.12 -4.13
N HIS A 70 -3.67 13.17 -3.42
CA HIS A 70 -3.68 13.09 -1.97
C HIS A 70 -3.08 14.34 -1.31
N ASN A 71 -1.98 14.89 -1.83
CA ASN A 71 -1.39 16.14 -1.32
C ASN A 71 -2.32 17.34 -1.51
N ARG A 72 -3.03 17.43 -2.64
CA ARG A 72 -4.07 18.45 -2.82
C ARG A 72 -5.22 18.33 -1.81
N GLU A 73 -5.58 17.09 -1.44
CA GLU A 73 -6.58 16.84 -0.40
C GLU A 73 -6.08 17.27 0.98
N ILE A 74 -4.83 17.00 1.33
CA ILE A 74 -4.19 17.47 2.57
C ILE A 74 -4.28 19.01 2.67
N ILE A 75 -3.99 19.73 1.59
CA ILE A 75 -4.10 21.19 1.54
C ILE A 75 -5.56 21.66 1.73
N LYS A 76 -6.52 20.99 1.08
CA LYS A 76 -7.95 21.32 1.26
C LYS A 76 -8.36 21.18 2.71
N VAL A 77 -7.96 20.08 3.36
CA VAL A 77 -8.23 19.83 4.78
C VAL A 77 -7.58 20.87 5.67
N ARG A 78 -6.30 21.22 5.45
CA ARG A 78 -5.62 22.30 6.17
C ARG A 78 -6.39 23.62 6.09
N ASN A 79 -6.79 24.00 4.88
CA ASN A 79 -7.51 25.25 4.65
C ASN A 79 -8.90 25.23 5.31
N TYR A 80 -9.59 24.09 5.30
CA TYR A 80 -10.86 23.89 5.97
C TYR A 80 -10.72 24.06 7.49
N ILE A 81 -9.76 23.37 8.12
CA ILE A 81 -9.51 23.47 9.57
C ILE A 81 -9.17 24.91 9.96
N ASN A 82 -8.33 25.59 9.20
CA ASN A 82 -7.93 26.97 9.50
C ASN A 82 -9.11 27.95 9.53
N LYS A 83 -10.12 27.74 8.68
CA LYS A 83 -11.33 28.59 8.61
C LYS A 83 -12.36 28.29 9.70
N ARG A 84 -12.30 27.14 10.36
CA ARG A 84 -13.27 26.78 11.40
C ARG A 84 -13.05 27.58 12.69
N LYS A 85 -14.13 28.14 13.25
CA LYS A 85 -14.11 28.81 14.55
C LYS A 85 -14.03 27.78 15.68
N ASN A 86 -14.88 26.75 15.64
CA ASN A 86 -14.92 25.68 16.63
C ASN A 86 -14.27 24.42 16.05
N LYS A 87 -13.13 24.04 16.61
CA LYS A 87 -12.37 22.85 16.18
C LYS A 87 -12.51 21.73 17.21
N SER A 88 -12.64 20.50 16.74
CA SER A 88 -12.53 19.33 17.60
C SER A 88 -11.08 19.16 18.09
N LYS A 89 -10.88 18.35 19.14
CA LYS A 89 -9.52 18.01 19.63
C LYS A 89 -8.66 17.40 18.52
N PHE A 90 -9.23 16.51 17.72
CA PHE A 90 -8.54 15.91 16.58
C PHE A 90 -8.09 16.98 15.57
N GLU A 91 -8.94 17.95 15.25
CA GLU A 91 -8.60 19.02 14.29
C GLU A 91 -7.52 19.96 14.84
N LEU A 92 -7.48 20.21 16.15
CA LEU A 92 -6.41 20.97 16.78
C LEU A 92 -5.07 20.25 16.70
N ASP A 93 -5.04 18.97 17.07
CA ASP A 93 -3.82 18.15 16.98
C ASP A 93 -3.34 18.01 15.54
N LEU A 94 -4.28 17.82 14.59
CA LEU A 94 -3.99 17.74 13.17
C LEU A 94 -3.42 19.06 12.62
N GLN A 95 -3.93 20.21 13.07
CA GLN A 95 -3.48 21.54 12.63
C GLN A 95 -1.98 21.77 12.91
N VAL A 96 -1.47 21.21 14.00
CA VAL A 96 -0.04 21.29 14.35
C VAL A 96 0.82 20.48 13.36
N GLU A 97 0.36 19.31 12.97
CA GLU A 97 1.14 18.32 12.23
C GLU A 97 1.03 18.43 10.69
N ILE A 98 -0.12 18.93 10.20
CA ILE A 98 -0.48 18.84 8.78
C ILE A 98 0.53 19.51 7.86
N GLY A 99 1.18 20.59 8.31
CA GLY A 99 2.22 21.27 7.54
C GLY A 99 3.49 20.45 7.37
N LYS A 100 3.89 19.68 8.39
CA LYS A 100 5.03 18.77 8.35
C LYS A 100 4.80 17.67 7.33
N TYR A 101 3.68 16.96 7.44
CA TYR A 101 3.37 15.82 6.58
C TYR A 101 3.02 16.23 5.14
N TYR A 102 2.48 17.42 4.94
CA TYR A 102 2.34 17.98 3.60
C TYR A 102 3.70 18.11 2.90
N ARG A 103 4.69 18.75 3.57
CA ARG A 103 6.05 18.90 3.00
C ARG A 103 6.72 17.55 2.78
N GLN A 104 6.53 16.59 3.69
CA GLN A 104 7.03 15.24 3.50
C GLN A 104 6.38 14.56 2.29
N GLY A 105 5.10 14.80 2.04
CA GLY A 105 4.40 14.35 0.84
C GLY A 105 4.97 14.95 -0.44
N GLU A 106 5.28 16.27 -0.44
CA GLU A 106 5.97 16.92 -1.57
C GLU A 106 7.35 16.30 -1.82
N GLN A 107 8.11 16.02 -0.75
CA GLN A 107 9.40 15.34 -0.85
C GLN A 107 9.23 13.95 -1.46
N GLY A 108 8.30 13.12 -0.98
CA GLY A 108 8.07 11.77 -1.52
C GLY A 108 7.69 11.78 -2.99
N ILE A 109 6.87 12.74 -3.42
CA ILE A 109 6.51 12.94 -4.83
C ILE A 109 7.74 13.34 -5.66
N TRP A 110 8.54 14.26 -5.15
CA TRP A 110 9.78 14.70 -5.82
C TRP A 110 10.76 13.54 -5.98
N GLU A 111 10.97 12.74 -4.93
CA GLU A 111 11.85 11.57 -4.97
C GLU A 111 11.38 10.53 -6.00
N LEU A 112 10.07 10.26 -6.06
CA LEU A 112 9.51 9.36 -7.08
C LEU A 112 9.75 9.88 -8.50
N LYS A 113 9.51 11.17 -8.74
CA LYS A 113 9.74 11.79 -10.07
C LYS A 113 11.20 11.77 -10.50
N ASN A 114 12.13 11.81 -9.55
CA ASN A 114 13.57 11.77 -9.79
C ASN A 114 14.21 10.38 -9.63
N SER A 115 13.37 9.34 -9.52
CA SER A 115 13.78 7.93 -9.53
C SER A 115 13.46 7.27 -10.88
N SER A 116 13.75 5.97 -10.97
CA SER A 116 13.36 5.15 -12.14
C SER A 116 11.87 4.76 -12.15
N TYR A 117 11.02 5.35 -11.30
CA TYR A 117 9.61 4.94 -11.15
C TYR A 117 8.85 5.00 -12.47
N GLU A 118 8.92 6.12 -13.21
CA GLU A 118 8.17 6.28 -14.46
C GLU A 118 8.58 5.26 -15.53
N GLN A 119 9.88 4.94 -15.60
CA GLN A 119 10.38 3.91 -16.50
C GLN A 119 9.84 2.54 -16.11
N LEU A 120 10.02 2.14 -14.84
CA LEU A 120 9.54 0.85 -14.32
C LEU A 120 8.03 0.69 -14.45
N TYR A 121 7.26 1.76 -14.25
CA TYR A 121 5.81 1.73 -14.42
C TYR A 121 5.42 1.50 -15.88
N LYS A 122 6.03 2.21 -16.83
CA LYS A 122 5.78 2.04 -18.26
C LYS A 122 6.15 0.65 -18.76
N GLU A 123 7.29 0.13 -18.32
CA GLU A 123 7.73 -1.24 -18.62
C GLU A 123 6.74 -2.27 -18.08
N ALA A 124 6.29 -2.11 -16.82
CA ALA A 124 5.31 -3.01 -16.22
C ALA A 124 3.96 -3.02 -16.98
N ILE A 125 3.50 -1.85 -17.43
CA ILE A 125 2.28 -1.76 -18.26
C ILE A 125 2.49 -2.41 -19.63
N ALA A 126 3.63 -2.16 -20.30
CA ALA A 126 3.94 -2.75 -21.60
C ALA A 126 4.06 -4.28 -21.53
N ASN A 127 4.66 -4.81 -20.47
CA ASN A 127 4.78 -6.23 -20.21
C ASN A 127 3.49 -6.88 -19.70
N LYS A 128 2.42 -6.10 -19.48
CA LYS A 128 1.19 -6.54 -18.82
C LYS A 128 1.47 -7.22 -17.47
N SER A 129 2.40 -6.64 -16.67
CA SER A 129 2.74 -7.16 -15.34
C SER A 129 1.53 -7.03 -14.41
N VAL A 130 1.15 -8.14 -13.78
CA VAL A 130 -0.11 -8.19 -13.01
C VAL A 130 0.14 -7.93 -11.52
N CYS A 131 -0.62 -7.00 -10.98
CA CYS A 131 -0.69 -6.69 -9.56
C CYS A 131 -1.98 -7.23 -8.95
N HIS A 132 -1.95 -7.58 -7.68
CA HIS A 132 -3.16 -7.86 -6.89
C HIS A 132 -3.97 -6.57 -6.62
N GLY A 133 -3.27 -5.43 -6.49
CA GLY A 133 -3.83 -4.09 -6.33
C GLY A 133 -4.24 -3.72 -4.90
N VAL A 134 -4.47 -4.69 -4.00
CA VAL A 134 -4.78 -4.49 -2.57
C VAL A 134 -4.27 -5.65 -1.70
N PHE A 135 -3.09 -6.17 -1.98
CA PHE A 135 -2.52 -7.27 -1.21
C PHE A 135 -2.34 -6.88 0.27
N ASN A 136 -2.92 -7.66 1.16
CA ASN A 136 -2.81 -7.48 2.62
C ASN A 136 -3.12 -8.81 3.33
N HIS A 137 -2.93 -8.87 4.66
CA HIS A 137 -3.15 -10.09 5.44
C HIS A 137 -4.57 -10.66 5.36
N HIS A 138 -5.61 -9.84 5.18
CA HIS A 138 -6.98 -10.30 4.98
C HIS A 138 -7.21 -10.93 3.60
N SER A 139 -6.30 -10.75 2.64
CA SER A 139 -6.36 -11.39 1.34
C SER A 139 -5.55 -12.68 1.26
N VAL A 140 -4.92 -13.09 2.37
CA VAL A 140 -4.11 -14.32 2.44
C VAL A 140 -4.69 -15.27 3.46
N LEU A 141 -5.00 -16.48 3.00
CA LEU A 141 -5.56 -17.55 3.81
C LEU A 141 -4.62 -18.76 3.83
N PHE A 142 -4.65 -19.51 4.93
CA PHE A 142 -3.89 -20.75 5.08
C PHE A 142 -4.84 -21.94 5.34
N GLU A 143 -4.72 -22.99 4.52
CA GLU A 143 -5.49 -24.22 4.60
C GLU A 143 -4.58 -25.40 4.24
N ASP A 144 -4.42 -26.36 5.11
CA ASP A 144 -3.65 -27.62 4.89
C ASP A 144 -2.28 -27.40 4.25
N GLY A 145 -1.51 -26.44 4.76
CA GLY A 145 -0.17 -26.09 4.27
C GLY A 145 -0.15 -25.28 2.97
N LYS A 146 -1.30 -24.99 2.39
CA LYS A 146 -1.44 -24.16 1.19
C LYS A 146 -1.67 -22.70 1.57
N THR A 147 -1.14 -21.80 0.74
CA THR A 147 -1.45 -20.36 0.79
C THR A 147 -2.45 -20.03 -0.31
N ILE A 148 -3.55 -19.42 0.06
CA ILE A 148 -4.64 -19.05 -0.84
C ILE A 148 -4.74 -17.52 -0.85
N VAL A 149 -4.74 -16.92 -2.04
CA VAL A 149 -4.92 -15.46 -2.19
C VAL A 149 -6.33 -15.19 -2.70
N ILE A 150 -7.01 -14.27 -2.03
CA ILE A 150 -8.40 -13.88 -2.30
C ILE A 150 -8.50 -12.36 -2.54
N ASN A 151 -9.70 -11.86 -2.79
CA ASN A 151 -10.00 -10.42 -2.96
C ASN A 151 -9.36 -9.74 -4.17
N MET A 152 -9.35 -10.40 -5.31
CA MET A 152 -8.79 -9.91 -6.57
C MET A 152 -9.58 -8.75 -7.23
N LYS A 153 -10.33 -7.96 -6.46
CA LYS A 153 -11.22 -6.90 -6.99
C LYS A 153 -10.49 -5.75 -7.70
N LYS A 154 -9.24 -5.52 -7.35
CA LYS A 154 -8.40 -4.45 -7.93
C LYS A 154 -7.22 -4.98 -8.72
N PHE A 155 -7.32 -6.23 -9.10
CA PHE A 155 -6.39 -6.90 -9.98
C PHE A 155 -6.25 -6.13 -11.30
N GLY A 156 -5.02 -5.83 -11.70
CA GLY A 156 -4.76 -5.00 -12.89
C GLY A 156 -3.30 -4.98 -13.28
N TYR A 157 -2.99 -4.37 -14.42
CA TYR A 157 -1.61 -4.18 -14.88
C TYR A 157 -0.96 -3.01 -14.15
N GLY A 158 0.27 -3.19 -13.67
CA GLY A 158 1.00 -2.13 -12.98
C GLY A 158 2.33 -2.55 -12.40
N LEU A 159 2.98 -1.63 -11.71
CA LEU A 159 4.24 -1.87 -11.02
C LEU A 159 4.01 -2.70 -9.75
N GLN A 160 4.32 -3.98 -9.81
CA GLN A 160 4.16 -4.98 -8.73
C GLN A 160 4.85 -4.57 -7.42
N LEU A 161 5.91 -3.75 -7.51
CA LEU A 161 6.62 -3.21 -6.35
C LEU A 161 5.69 -2.41 -5.42
N TYR A 162 4.58 -1.84 -5.93
CA TYR A 162 3.62 -1.12 -5.10
C TYR A 162 2.75 -2.06 -4.24
N ASP A 163 2.41 -3.25 -4.71
CA ASP A 163 1.78 -4.28 -3.88
C ASP A 163 2.72 -4.70 -2.74
N PHE A 164 4.00 -4.94 -3.06
CA PHE A 164 5.01 -5.29 -2.06
C PHE A 164 5.18 -4.16 -1.02
N TYR A 165 5.30 -2.90 -1.47
CA TYR A 165 5.31 -1.74 -0.58
C TYR A 165 4.10 -1.70 0.35
N GLY A 166 2.89 -1.86 -0.21
CA GLY A 166 1.65 -1.81 0.55
C GLY A 166 1.60 -2.86 1.66
N TYR A 167 2.10 -4.06 1.37
CA TYR A 167 2.15 -5.16 2.34
C TYR A 167 3.26 -4.96 3.38
N LEU A 168 4.50 -4.66 2.96
CA LEU A 168 5.63 -4.37 3.85
C LEU A 168 5.28 -3.22 4.82
N ARG A 169 4.73 -2.11 4.32
CA ARG A 169 4.29 -1.00 5.16
C ARG A 169 3.28 -1.46 6.22
N LYS A 170 2.35 -2.35 5.85
CA LYS A 170 1.34 -2.87 6.78
C LYS A 170 1.95 -3.72 7.88
N ILE A 171 2.92 -4.57 7.53
CA ILE A 171 3.72 -5.35 8.48
C ILE A 171 4.44 -4.40 9.45
N MET A 172 5.15 -3.40 8.92
CA MET A 172 5.92 -2.44 9.72
C MET A 172 5.02 -1.64 10.68
N GLU A 173 3.87 -1.15 10.22
CA GLU A 173 2.89 -0.44 11.06
C GLU A 173 2.35 -1.31 12.22
N LYS A 174 2.29 -2.63 12.05
CA LYS A 174 1.77 -3.57 13.04
C LYS A 174 2.84 -4.11 13.98
N ASN A 175 4.09 -4.15 13.52
CA ASN A 175 5.24 -4.64 14.27
C ASN A 175 6.19 -3.49 14.67
N GLU A 176 5.64 -2.31 14.96
CA GLU A 176 6.33 -1.15 15.51
C GLU A 176 7.61 -0.73 14.77
N TRP A 177 7.64 -0.93 13.44
CA TRP A 177 8.77 -0.62 12.56
C TRP A 177 10.05 -1.39 12.92
N ASP A 178 9.89 -2.67 13.25
CA ASP A 178 10.99 -3.60 13.47
C ASP A 178 11.84 -3.74 12.20
N GLU A 179 13.07 -3.23 12.26
CA GLU A 179 13.97 -3.20 11.10
C GLU A 179 14.47 -4.60 10.72
N GLU A 180 14.73 -5.48 11.69
CA GLU A 180 15.19 -6.84 11.43
C GLU A 180 14.13 -7.62 10.65
N LEU A 181 12.89 -7.53 11.12
CA LEU A 181 11.73 -8.11 10.40
C LEU A 181 11.60 -7.54 8.99
N ALA A 182 11.83 -6.22 8.79
CA ALA A 182 11.77 -5.62 7.47
C ALA A 182 12.77 -6.22 6.49
N TRP A 183 14.02 -6.40 6.94
CA TRP A 183 15.08 -6.99 6.11
C TRP A 183 14.76 -8.44 5.76
N GLU A 184 14.32 -9.25 6.70
CA GLU A 184 13.90 -10.62 6.44
C GLU A 184 12.74 -10.71 5.43
N VAL A 185 11.77 -9.78 5.52
CA VAL A 185 10.67 -9.68 4.55
C VAL A 185 11.19 -9.31 3.16
N MET A 186 12.11 -8.34 3.07
CA MET A 186 12.72 -7.95 1.80
C MET A 186 13.56 -9.09 1.21
N ASP A 187 14.36 -9.78 2.02
CA ASP A 187 15.16 -10.90 1.60
C ASP A 187 14.28 -12.06 1.10
N THR A 188 13.20 -12.38 1.84
CA THR A 188 12.23 -13.40 1.42
C THR A 188 11.58 -13.09 0.08
N TYR A 189 11.20 -11.82 -0.14
CA TYR A 189 10.64 -11.38 -1.42
C TYR A 189 11.68 -11.45 -2.55
N SER A 190 12.92 -11.07 -2.25
CA SER A 190 14.03 -11.03 -3.23
C SER A 190 14.46 -12.40 -3.73
N LEU A 191 14.11 -13.49 -3.03
CA LEU A 191 14.32 -14.87 -3.52
C LEU A 191 13.51 -15.16 -4.81
N GLN A 192 12.46 -14.41 -5.08
CA GLN A 192 11.56 -14.61 -6.22
C GLN A 192 11.60 -13.45 -7.23
N VAL A 193 11.85 -12.23 -6.75
CA VAL A 193 11.82 -10.99 -7.53
C VAL A 193 13.10 -10.21 -7.32
N ASN A 194 13.84 -9.94 -8.37
CA ASN A 194 15.09 -9.18 -8.27
C ASN A 194 14.81 -7.73 -7.81
N LEU A 195 15.22 -7.39 -6.58
CA LEU A 195 15.20 -6.05 -6.03
C LEU A 195 16.49 -5.31 -6.38
N THR A 196 16.57 -4.75 -7.59
CA THR A 196 17.71 -3.93 -8.01
C THR A 196 17.81 -2.64 -7.17
N LYS A 197 18.95 -1.96 -7.21
CA LYS A 197 19.13 -0.66 -6.52
C LYS A 197 18.07 0.37 -6.95
N GLU A 198 17.70 0.39 -8.22
CA GLU A 198 16.65 1.25 -8.75
C GLU A 198 15.29 0.93 -8.15
N LYS A 199 14.92 -0.35 -8.07
CA LYS A 199 13.69 -0.80 -7.41
C LYS A 199 13.68 -0.45 -5.91
N ILE A 200 14.82 -0.62 -5.21
CA ILE A 200 14.95 -0.24 -3.79
C ILE A 200 14.80 1.28 -3.61
N ARG A 201 15.39 2.10 -4.51
CA ARG A 201 15.20 3.56 -4.48
C ARG A 201 13.73 3.95 -4.66
N VAL A 202 13.02 3.32 -5.58
CA VAL A 202 11.57 3.54 -5.77
C VAL A 202 10.80 3.11 -4.53
N LEU A 203 11.10 1.95 -3.95
CA LEU A 203 10.50 1.47 -2.71
C LEU A 203 10.72 2.45 -1.55
N TRP A 204 11.95 2.95 -1.40
CA TRP A 204 12.28 3.99 -0.43
C TRP A 204 11.44 5.26 -0.64
N SER A 205 11.28 5.71 -1.87
CA SER A 205 10.48 6.90 -2.20
C SER A 205 9.00 6.72 -1.80
N PHE A 206 8.44 5.51 -1.93
CA PHE A 206 7.10 5.21 -1.42
C PHE A 206 7.02 5.35 0.10
N PHE A 207 8.06 4.93 0.85
CA PHE A 207 8.11 5.09 2.31
C PHE A 207 8.31 6.53 2.76
N VAL A 208 8.97 7.37 1.98
CA VAL A 208 9.09 8.81 2.25
C VAL A 208 7.70 9.45 2.23
N TYR A 209 6.81 9.08 1.31
CA TYR A 209 5.45 9.61 1.26
C TYR A 209 4.64 9.18 2.51
N PRO A 210 3.98 10.10 3.23
CA PRO A 210 3.26 9.79 4.48
C PRO A 210 1.84 9.25 4.22
N GLU A 211 1.71 8.14 3.51
CA GLU A 211 0.43 7.58 3.06
C GLU A 211 -0.53 7.29 4.23
N LYS A 212 0.01 6.83 5.37
CA LYS A 212 -0.81 6.57 6.56
C LYS A 212 -1.46 7.84 7.11
N PHE A 213 -0.72 8.95 7.11
CA PHE A 213 -1.24 10.24 7.53
C PHE A 213 -2.41 10.68 6.63
N TRP A 214 -2.22 10.61 5.31
CA TRP A 214 -3.31 10.89 4.37
C TRP A 214 -4.53 9.99 4.63
N LYS A 215 -4.35 8.69 4.85
CA LYS A 215 -5.45 7.76 5.15
C LYS A 215 -6.24 8.15 6.41
N ILE A 216 -5.55 8.62 7.46
CA ILE A 216 -6.20 9.10 8.68
C ILE A 216 -7.07 10.33 8.39
N ILE A 217 -6.53 11.30 7.66
CA ILE A 217 -7.25 12.51 7.26
C ILE A 217 -8.45 12.16 6.37
N ASN A 218 -8.21 11.41 5.32
CA ASN A 218 -9.24 11.03 4.35
C ASN A 218 -10.40 10.29 5.02
N TYR A 219 -10.11 9.40 5.95
CA TYR A 219 -11.13 8.70 6.70
C TYR A 219 -11.98 9.66 7.56
N TYR A 220 -11.35 10.62 8.25
CA TYR A 220 -12.06 11.57 9.11
C TYR A 220 -12.97 12.51 8.30
N PHE A 221 -12.47 13.08 7.20
CA PHE A 221 -13.18 14.12 6.46
C PHE A 221 -14.13 13.58 5.39
N ASN A 222 -13.95 12.35 4.90
CA ASN A 222 -14.75 11.79 3.81
C ASN A 222 -15.64 10.61 4.24
N SER A 223 -15.58 10.16 5.51
CA SER A 223 -16.48 9.10 5.96
C SER A 223 -17.73 9.68 6.58
N ASN A 224 -18.89 9.13 6.22
CA ASN A 224 -20.18 9.46 6.85
C ASN A 224 -20.24 9.07 8.35
N LYS A 225 -19.18 8.43 8.87
CA LYS A 225 -19.00 8.04 10.29
C LYS A 225 -18.02 8.95 11.03
N ALA A 226 -17.82 10.18 10.57
CA ALA A 226 -16.89 11.17 11.14
C ALA A 226 -17.15 11.53 12.62
N TRP A 227 -18.29 11.17 13.16
CA TRP A 227 -18.66 11.38 14.57
C TRP A 227 -17.87 10.53 15.57
N SER A 228 -17.11 9.50 15.15
CA SER A 228 -16.21 8.75 16.05
C SER A 228 -14.83 9.41 16.12
N SER A 229 -14.76 10.62 16.71
CA SER A 229 -13.52 11.39 16.88
C SER A 229 -12.42 10.61 17.60
N ASP A 230 -12.78 9.79 18.59
CA ASP A 230 -11.83 9.10 19.47
C ASP A 230 -10.97 8.08 18.73
N LYS A 231 -11.57 7.27 17.83
CA LYS A 231 -10.81 6.31 17.00
C LYS A 231 -9.82 6.99 16.05
N ASN A 232 -10.17 8.16 15.53
CA ASN A 232 -9.26 8.92 14.66
C ASN A 232 -8.14 9.57 15.45
N GLN A 233 -8.46 10.05 16.66
CA GLN A 233 -7.49 10.56 17.62
C GLN A 233 -6.46 9.49 18.03
N GLU A 234 -6.90 8.29 18.33
CA GLU A 234 -6.03 7.15 18.64
C GLU A 234 -5.12 6.79 17.47
N LYS A 235 -5.67 6.73 16.24
CA LYS A 235 -4.86 6.46 15.04
C LYS A 235 -3.80 7.52 14.78
N LEU A 236 -4.13 8.80 15.01
CA LEU A 236 -3.16 9.89 14.85
C LEU A 236 -2.05 9.79 15.91
N LYS A 237 -2.40 9.56 17.17
CA LYS A 237 -1.43 9.38 18.25
C LYS A 237 -0.52 8.18 18.00
N GLN A 238 -1.07 7.03 17.58
CA GLN A 238 -0.28 5.85 17.25
C GLN A 238 0.67 6.12 16.09
N PHE A 239 0.22 6.84 15.06
CA PHE A 239 1.06 7.22 13.93
C PHE A 239 2.20 8.14 14.38
N GLN A 240 1.93 9.15 15.23
CA GLN A 240 2.94 10.04 15.79
C GLN A 240 3.94 9.28 16.68
N PHE A 241 3.47 8.36 17.51
CA PHE A 241 4.31 7.53 18.38
C PHE A 241 5.30 6.68 17.58
N GLN A 242 4.90 6.18 16.44
CA GLN A 242 5.75 5.36 15.56
C GLN A 242 6.66 6.17 14.62
N GLU A 243 6.51 7.50 14.57
CA GLU A 243 7.17 8.31 13.55
C GLU A 243 8.70 8.28 13.63
N GLU A 244 9.28 8.24 14.82
CA GLU A 244 10.73 8.17 15.00
C GLU A 244 11.29 6.87 14.42
N LYS A 245 10.74 5.73 14.79
CA LYS A 245 11.14 4.42 14.26
C LYS A 245 10.93 4.34 12.74
N ARG A 246 9.82 4.90 12.25
CA ARG A 246 9.58 5.00 10.80
C ARG A 246 10.67 5.78 10.08
N GLN A 247 11.10 6.92 10.62
CA GLN A 247 12.16 7.73 10.02
C GLN A 247 13.52 7.02 10.08
N GLN A 248 13.82 6.30 11.15
CA GLN A 248 15.02 5.46 11.26
C GLN A 248 15.03 4.40 10.17
N PHE A 249 13.94 3.66 10.00
CA PHE A 249 13.81 2.67 8.92
C PHE A 249 14.00 3.30 7.53
N ILE A 250 13.38 4.46 7.25
CA ILE A 250 13.54 5.18 5.96
C ILE A 250 15.01 5.54 5.73
N ALA A 251 15.72 6.01 6.77
CA ALA A 251 17.13 6.35 6.68
C ALA A 251 18.02 5.11 6.42
N GLN A 252 17.71 3.97 7.03
CA GLN A 252 18.43 2.71 6.77
C GLN A 252 18.13 2.15 5.38
N LEU A 253 16.87 2.20 4.94
CA LEU A 253 16.48 1.76 3.60
C LEU A 253 17.19 2.59 2.52
N LYS A 254 17.41 3.89 2.79
CA LYS A 254 18.17 4.76 1.88
C LYS A 254 19.58 4.23 1.61
N LYS A 255 20.29 3.77 2.62
CA LYS A 255 21.66 3.23 2.49
C LYS A 255 21.73 1.95 1.65
N LYS A 256 20.60 1.28 1.40
CA LYS A 256 20.57 0.04 0.59
C LYS A 256 20.67 0.31 -0.91
N TRP A 257 20.39 1.52 -1.38
CA TRP A 257 20.48 1.87 -2.80
C TRP A 257 21.56 2.92 -3.11
N GLU A 258 22.02 3.67 -2.12
CA GLU A 258 23.22 4.53 -2.24
C GLU A 258 24.48 3.64 -2.35
#